data_06ba8a0962bddaa6d75fc8a053b4d41c
#
_entry.id   06ba8a0962bddaa6d75fc8a053b4d41c
#
_cell.length_a   1.000
_cell.length_b   1.000
_cell.length_c   1.000
_cell.angle_alpha   90.00
_cell.angle_beta   90.00
_cell.angle_gamma   90.00
#
_symmetry.space_group_name_H-M   'P 1'
#
loop_
_entity.id
_entity.type
_entity.pdbx_description
1 polymer ?
#
loop_
_entity_poly.entity_id
_entity_poly.type
_entity_poly.pdbx_seq_one_letter_code
_entity_poly.pdbx_strand_id
1 'polypeptide(L)'
;AQIAAATALTVNILFVIAVAFVANLVAKRFVVRALVGLAGRTVSRWDDAVTARRVFHRLSHLAPAVLIYLAGPTVLADYPTWIEVVRRACLIYILLAGVWVVDSLLNAIGDIARTSTASRELPVRSFVQVVKLLVYGVAAIVMLSLIVGRSPVLLFSGLGAMTAVLMLIFKDAILGFVAGIQLSANQMVARGDW
;
A
#
# COMPACT_ATOMS: atom_id res chain seq x y z
N ALA A 1 -6.58 40.58 19.14
CA ALA A 1 -7.27 39.28 18.94
C ALA A 1 -6.57 38.42 17.90
N GLN A 2 -6.22 38.93 16.71
CA GLN A 2 -5.59 38.14 15.63
C GLN A 2 -4.18 37.63 15.99
N ILE A 3 -3.37 38.44 16.70
CA ILE A 3 -2.02 38.02 17.11
C ILE A 3 -2.09 36.90 18.16
N ALA A 4 -3.02 36.99 19.13
CA ALA A 4 -3.20 35.93 20.12
C ALA A 4 -3.70 34.61 19.52
N ALA A 5 -4.57 34.69 18.50
CA ALA A 5 -5.00 33.49 17.77
C ALA A 5 -3.86 32.85 16.96
N ALA A 6 -3.02 33.66 16.30
CA ALA A 6 -1.87 33.19 15.57
C ALA A 6 -0.81 32.57 16.49
N THR A 7 -0.55 33.13 17.67
CA THR A 7 0.38 32.56 18.65
C THR A 7 -0.12 31.25 19.24
N ALA A 8 -1.42 31.15 19.55
CA ALA A 8 -2.04 29.93 20.03
C ALA A 8 -1.95 28.80 18.97
N LEU A 9 -2.19 29.12 17.69
CA LEU A 9 -2.08 28.19 16.59
C LEU A 9 -0.64 27.69 16.38
N THR A 10 0.36 28.57 16.45
CA THR A 10 1.77 28.18 16.35
C THR A 10 2.20 27.31 17.53
N VAL A 11 1.77 27.60 18.75
CA VAL A 11 2.05 26.77 19.93
C VAL A 11 1.42 25.39 19.79
N ASN A 12 0.17 25.29 19.36
CA ASN A 12 -0.52 24.01 19.14
C ASN A 12 0.15 23.18 18.06
N ILE A 13 0.57 23.77 16.93
CA ILE A 13 1.31 23.09 15.88
C ILE A 13 2.66 22.58 16.39
N LEU A 14 3.42 23.41 17.13
CA LEU A 14 4.68 23.01 17.73
C LEU A 14 4.49 21.86 18.73
N PHE A 15 3.43 21.90 19.52
CA PHE A 15 3.08 20.83 20.45
C PHE A 15 2.79 19.52 19.72
N VAL A 16 1.99 19.56 18.65
CA VAL A 16 1.71 18.36 17.79
C VAL A 16 2.99 17.81 17.20
N ILE A 17 3.88 18.66 16.68
CA ILE A 17 5.17 18.24 16.13
C ILE A 17 6.05 17.61 17.22
N ALA A 18 6.10 18.19 18.41
CA ALA A 18 6.86 17.66 19.54
C ALA A 18 6.33 16.30 19.99
N VAL A 19 5.01 16.15 20.12
CA VAL A 19 4.35 14.87 20.44
C VAL A 19 4.63 13.84 19.36
N ALA A 20 4.56 14.21 18.09
CA ALA A 20 4.88 13.34 16.97
C ALA A 20 6.35 12.89 16.99
N PHE A 21 7.26 13.78 17.31
CA PHE A 21 8.68 13.48 17.43
C PHE A 21 8.97 12.53 18.59
N VAL A 22 8.40 12.77 19.76
CA VAL A 22 8.50 11.88 20.93
C VAL A 22 7.88 10.52 20.62
N ALA A 23 6.70 10.49 19.98
CA ALA A 23 6.05 9.27 19.55
C ALA A 23 6.92 8.46 18.57
N ASN A 24 7.58 9.13 17.62
CA ASN A 24 8.52 8.49 16.69
C ASN A 24 9.74 7.89 17.42
N LEU A 25 10.30 8.59 18.41
CA LEU A 25 11.40 8.07 19.23
C LEU A 25 10.98 6.86 20.05
N VAL A 26 9.81 6.93 20.68
CA VAL A 26 9.24 5.83 21.48
C VAL A 26 8.91 4.65 20.57
N ALA A 27 8.26 4.88 19.43
CA ALA A 27 7.93 3.83 18.47
C ALA A 27 9.18 3.13 17.93
N LYS A 28 10.20 3.89 17.52
CA LYS A 28 11.50 3.30 17.10
C LYS A 28 12.14 2.47 18.20
N ARG A 29 12.10 2.95 19.44
CA ARG A 29 12.78 2.28 20.55
C ARG A 29 12.03 1.07 21.08
N PHE A 30 10.69 1.14 21.15
CA PHE A 30 9.85 0.08 21.71
C PHE A 30 9.39 -0.93 20.64
N VAL A 31 8.85 -0.48 19.52
CA VAL A 31 8.31 -1.37 18.49
C VAL A 31 9.43 -2.15 17.83
N VAL A 32 10.55 -1.49 17.47
CA VAL A 32 11.69 -2.19 16.87
C VAL A 32 12.32 -3.17 17.86
N ARG A 33 12.49 -2.79 19.14
CA ARG A 33 13.03 -3.72 20.15
C ARG A 33 12.11 -4.88 20.47
N ALA A 34 10.80 -4.64 20.60
CA ALA A 34 9.83 -5.69 20.88
C ALA A 34 9.73 -6.68 19.72
N LEU A 35 9.70 -6.16 18.49
CA LEU A 35 9.61 -6.99 17.30
C LEU A 35 10.91 -7.75 17.00
N VAL A 36 12.07 -7.11 17.16
CA VAL A 36 13.38 -7.78 17.04
C VAL A 36 13.59 -8.79 18.18
N GLY A 37 13.12 -8.48 19.39
CA GLY A 37 13.17 -9.41 20.53
C GLY A 37 12.25 -10.63 20.39
N LEU A 38 11.10 -10.48 19.75
CA LEU A 38 10.20 -11.58 19.39
C LEU A 38 10.78 -12.38 18.23
N ALA A 39 11.34 -11.71 17.25
CA ALA A 39 11.97 -12.30 16.08
C ALA A 39 13.22 -13.10 16.47
N GLY A 40 14.08 -12.60 17.35
CA GLY A 40 15.28 -13.31 17.81
C GLY A 40 15.03 -14.56 18.67
N ARG A 41 13.76 -14.88 18.99
CA ARG A 41 13.39 -16.13 19.68
C ARG A 41 13.05 -17.28 18.75
N THR A 42 12.85 -17.01 17.47
CA THR A 42 12.54 -18.02 16.46
C THR A 42 13.74 -18.13 15.51
N VAL A 43 14.46 -19.25 15.55
CA VAL A 43 15.54 -19.57 14.59
C VAL A 43 14.90 -19.95 13.25
N SER A 44 14.37 -18.96 12.54
CA SER A 44 13.70 -19.18 11.27
C SER A 44 14.29 -18.27 10.18
N ARG A 45 14.52 -18.81 8.99
CA ARG A 45 14.97 -18.06 7.80
C ARG A 45 14.05 -16.85 7.45
N TRP A 46 12.82 -16.88 7.94
CA TRP A 46 11.85 -15.78 7.81
C TRP A 46 12.29 -14.54 8.55
N ASP A 47 12.87 -14.72 9.70
CA ASP A 47 13.28 -13.66 10.60
C ASP A 47 14.43 -12.84 10.02
N ASP A 48 15.42 -13.54 9.46
CA ASP A 48 16.56 -12.92 8.78
C ASP A 48 16.13 -12.12 7.55
N ALA A 49 15.20 -12.65 6.74
CA ALA A 49 14.73 -11.99 5.53
C ALA A 49 13.89 -10.73 5.84
N VAL A 50 13.00 -10.79 6.83
CA VAL A 50 12.15 -9.67 7.27
C VAL A 50 13.02 -8.57 7.89
N THR A 51 14.04 -8.94 8.68
CA THR A 51 14.98 -8.01 9.30
C THR A 51 15.91 -7.37 8.26
N ALA A 52 16.44 -8.16 7.32
CA ALA A 52 17.28 -7.68 6.22
C ALA A 52 16.56 -6.64 5.34
N ARG A 53 15.26 -6.81 5.12
CA ARG A 53 14.42 -5.87 4.35
C ARG A 53 13.88 -4.70 5.16
N ARG A 54 14.31 -4.54 6.43
CA ARG A 54 13.94 -3.44 7.32
C ARG A 54 12.42 -3.25 7.46
N VAL A 55 11.63 -4.33 7.37
CA VAL A 55 10.16 -4.29 7.48
C VAL A 55 9.75 -3.63 8.80
N PHE A 56 10.38 -4.02 9.91
CA PHE A 56 10.13 -3.47 11.25
C PHE A 56 10.48 -1.97 11.36
N HIS A 57 11.54 -1.53 10.68
CA HIS A 57 11.89 -0.12 10.65
C HIS A 57 10.85 0.70 9.89
N ARG A 58 10.34 0.19 8.77
CA ARG A 58 9.27 0.85 8.01
C ARG A 58 7.95 0.86 8.79
N LEU A 59 7.62 -0.23 9.49
CA LEU A 59 6.44 -0.32 10.35
C LEU A 59 6.48 0.71 11.49
N SER A 60 7.67 1.03 12.04
CA SER A 60 7.81 2.03 13.11
C SER A 60 7.42 3.45 12.67
N HIS A 61 7.42 3.75 11.37
CA HIS A 61 6.96 5.03 10.84
C HIS A 61 5.43 5.20 10.87
N LEU A 62 4.67 4.10 10.97
CA LEU A 62 3.22 4.17 11.10
C LEU A 62 2.77 4.67 12.48
N ALA A 63 3.51 4.33 13.54
CA ALA A 63 3.13 4.67 14.91
C ALA A 63 2.96 6.18 15.14
N PRO A 64 3.90 7.07 14.76
CA PRO A 64 3.71 8.51 14.95
C PRO A 64 2.55 9.07 14.10
N ALA A 65 2.34 8.55 12.90
CA ALA A 65 1.25 9.01 12.04
C ALA A 65 -0.12 8.62 12.60
N VAL A 66 -0.25 7.42 13.15
CA VAL A 66 -1.47 6.97 13.83
C VAL A 66 -1.73 7.80 15.08
N LEU A 67 -0.70 8.12 15.86
CA LEU A 67 -0.85 8.97 17.05
C LEU A 67 -1.28 10.39 16.69
N ILE A 68 -0.71 10.99 15.65
CA ILE A 68 -1.13 12.32 15.17
C ILE A 68 -2.57 12.25 14.65
N TYR A 69 -2.94 11.19 13.95
CA TYR A 69 -4.29 10.99 13.44
C TYR A 69 -5.32 10.93 14.57
N LEU A 70 -4.99 10.23 15.67
CA LEU A 70 -5.88 10.10 16.84
C LEU A 70 -5.88 11.33 17.73
N ALA A 71 -4.72 11.93 17.99
CA ALA A 71 -4.58 13.08 18.89
C ALA A 71 -4.85 14.43 18.19
N GLY A 72 -4.69 14.51 16.87
CA GLY A 72 -4.88 15.74 16.10
C GLY A 72 -6.23 16.43 16.34
N PRO A 73 -7.36 15.72 16.29
CA PRO A 73 -8.67 16.32 16.52
C PRO A 73 -8.85 16.95 17.91
N THR A 74 -8.24 16.37 18.95
CA THR A 74 -8.33 16.88 20.32
C THR A 74 -7.47 18.13 20.53
N VAL A 75 -6.31 18.17 19.91
CA VAL A 75 -5.36 19.30 20.04
C VAL A 75 -5.76 20.48 19.16
N LEU A 76 -6.40 20.23 18.01
CA LEU A 76 -6.83 21.23 17.03
C LEU A 76 -8.34 21.50 17.11
N ALA A 77 -9.00 21.19 18.23
CA ALA A 77 -10.47 21.32 18.40
C ALA A 77 -11.01 22.70 17.99
N ASP A 78 -10.25 23.76 18.26
CA ASP A 78 -10.63 25.15 17.94
C ASP A 78 -10.44 25.52 16.45
N TYR A 79 -9.84 24.62 15.64
CA TYR A 79 -9.48 24.89 14.25
C TYR A 79 -9.96 23.78 13.29
N PRO A 80 -11.26 23.70 12.99
CA PRO A 80 -11.86 22.59 12.23
C PRO A 80 -11.26 22.40 10.83
N THR A 81 -10.90 23.48 10.15
CA THR A 81 -10.26 23.42 8.83
C THR A 81 -8.88 22.72 8.88
N TRP A 82 -8.10 22.99 9.92
CA TRP A 82 -6.78 22.37 10.11
C TRP A 82 -6.87 20.91 10.53
N ILE A 83 -7.91 20.53 11.28
CA ILE A 83 -8.17 19.13 11.63
C ILE A 83 -8.30 18.29 10.34
N GLU A 84 -9.09 18.75 9.39
CA GLU A 84 -9.32 17.99 8.15
C GLU A 84 -8.05 17.88 7.29
N VAL A 85 -7.26 18.96 7.19
CA VAL A 85 -5.98 18.95 6.47
C VAL A 85 -4.99 17.98 7.12
N VAL A 86 -4.81 18.05 8.44
CA VAL A 86 -3.90 17.15 9.17
C VAL A 86 -4.36 15.70 9.07
N ARG A 87 -5.65 15.46 9.21
CA ARG A 87 -6.24 14.13 9.09
C ARG A 87 -5.99 13.52 7.71
N ARG A 88 -6.22 14.25 6.63
CA ARG A 88 -5.94 13.80 5.27
C ARG A 88 -4.46 13.56 5.03
N ALA A 89 -3.60 14.47 5.49
CA ALA A 89 -2.14 14.30 5.39
C ALA A 89 -1.66 13.04 6.13
N CYS A 90 -2.18 12.78 7.34
CA CYS A 90 -1.88 11.56 8.09
C CYS A 90 -2.35 10.30 7.36
N LEU A 91 -3.57 10.29 6.80
CA LEU A 91 -4.09 9.14 6.04
C LEU A 91 -3.25 8.85 4.79
N ILE A 92 -2.85 9.88 4.05
CA ILE A 92 -1.95 9.77 2.90
C ILE A 92 -0.61 9.17 3.33
N TYR A 93 -0.03 9.68 4.42
CA TYR A 93 1.24 9.18 4.94
C TYR A 93 1.13 7.72 5.42
N ILE A 94 0.05 7.38 6.15
CA ILE A 94 -0.22 6.00 6.61
C ILE A 94 -0.37 5.06 5.41
N LEU A 95 -1.06 5.48 4.36
CA LEU A 95 -1.22 4.71 3.13
C LEU A 95 0.14 4.44 2.47
N LEU A 96 0.96 5.48 2.27
CA LEU A 96 2.29 5.35 1.66
C LEU A 96 3.21 4.46 2.50
N ALA A 97 3.25 4.68 3.82
CA ALA A 97 4.04 3.87 4.72
C ALA A 97 3.56 2.41 4.72
N GLY A 98 2.25 2.17 4.69
CA GLY A 98 1.65 0.85 4.57
C GLY A 98 2.06 0.14 3.28
N VAL A 99 2.01 0.83 2.14
CA VAL A 99 2.48 0.29 0.86
C VAL A 99 3.97 -0.08 0.92
N TRP A 100 4.82 0.75 1.54
CA TRP A 100 6.24 0.44 1.72
C TRP A 100 6.49 -0.77 2.62
N VAL A 101 5.66 -0.97 3.66
CA VAL A 101 5.72 -2.16 4.51
C VAL A 101 5.35 -3.41 3.71
N VAL A 102 4.23 -3.36 2.97
CA VAL A 102 3.77 -4.48 2.12
C VAL A 102 4.80 -4.80 1.04
N ASP A 103 5.36 -3.79 0.37
CA ASP A 103 6.43 -3.99 -0.64
C ASP A 103 7.66 -4.69 -0.03
N SER A 104 8.08 -4.26 1.17
CA SER A 104 9.21 -4.89 1.86
C SER A 104 8.92 -6.34 2.23
N LEU A 105 7.69 -6.62 2.68
CA LEU A 105 7.24 -7.96 3.03
C LEU A 105 7.21 -8.87 1.80
N LEU A 106 6.66 -8.40 0.69
CA LEU A 106 6.64 -9.14 -0.59
C LEU A 106 8.05 -9.41 -1.11
N ASN A 107 8.99 -8.47 -0.95
CA ASN A 107 10.40 -8.71 -1.27
C ASN A 107 11.01 -9.79 -0.37
N ALA A 108 10.75 -9.75 0.94
CA ALA A 108 11.23 -10.76 1.87
C ALA A 108 10.71 -12.16 1.51
N ILE A 109 9.42 -12.29 1.18
CA ILE A 109 8.81 -13.53 0.70
C ILE A 109 9.51 -14.02 -0.58
N GLY A 110 9.75 -13.13 -1.54
CA GLY A 110 10.45 -13.44 -2.78
C GLY A 110 11.89 -13.95 -2.56
N ASP A 111 12.61 -13.38 -1.57
CA ASP A 111 13.99 -13.81 -1.23
C ASP A 111 14.00 -15.19 -0.56
N ILE A 112 13.07 -15.45 0.37
CA ILE A 112 12.93 -16.75 1.03
C ILE A 112 12.61 -17.85 0.00
N ALA A 113 11.69 -17.55 -0.91
CA ALA A 113 11.32 -18.50 -1.94
C ALA A 113 12.51 -18.90 -2.83
N ARG A 114 13.43 -17.98 -3.11
CA ARG A 114 14.64 -18.26 -3.90
C ARG A 114 15.65 -19.17 -3.20
N THR A 115 15.70 -19.12 -1.87
CA THR A 115 16.64 -19.95 -1.09
C THR A 115 16.12 -21.38 -0.85
N SER A 116 14.84 -21.62 -1.14
CA SER A 116 14.23 -22.94 -1.01
C SER A 116 14.49 -23.80 -2.26
N THR A 117 15.01 -25.01 -2.06
CA THR A 117 15.31 -25.97 -3.13
C THR A 117 14.08 -26.39 -3.94
N ALA A 118 12.90 -26.37 -3.28
CA ALA A 118 11.61 -26.71 -3.91
C ALA A 118 11.10 -25.63 -4.89
N SER A 119 11.62 -24.40 -4.81
CA SER A 119 11.13 -23.26 -5.61
C SER A 119 11.94 -23.00 -6.88
N ARG A 120 12.91 -23.87 -7.23
CA ARG A 120 13.72 -23.68 -8.44
C ARG A 120 12.91 -23.73 -9.74
N GLU A 121 11.76 -24.41 -9.73
CA GLU A 121 10.90 -24.58 -10.90
C GLU A 121 9.74 -23.56 -10.95
N LEU A 122 9.44 -22.85 -9.85
CA LEU A 122 8.31 -21.92 -9.81
C LEU A 122 8.77 -20.48 -10.07
N PRO A 123 8.10 -19.74 -10.97
CA PRO A 123 8.42 -18.34 -11.26
C PRO A 123 7.92 -17.39 -10.14
N VAL A 124 8.37 -17.63 -8.88
CA VAL A 124 7.92 -16.86 -7.69
C VAL A 124 8.11 -15.37 -7.87
N ARG A 125 9.16 -14.96 -8.61
CA ARG A 125 9.41 -13.54 -8.90
C ARG A 125 8.26 -12.89 -9.66
N SER A 126 7.73 -13.59 -10.66
CA SER A 126 6.61 -13.10 -11.47
C SER A 126 5.34 -12.99 -10.64
N PHE A 127 5.07 -13.96 -9.75
CA PHE A 127 3.93 -13.88 -8.83
C PHE A 127 4.04 -12.69 -7.86
N VAL A 128 5.21 -12.50 -7.24
CA VAL A 128 5.45 -11.35 -6.36
C VAL A 128 5.27 -10.04 -7.12
N GLN A 129 5.71 -9.97 -8.37
CA GLN A 129 5.56 -8.77 -9.20
C GLN A 129 4.09 -8.47 -9.53
N VAL A 130 3.29 -9.50 -9.85
CA VAL A 130 1.85 -9.34 -10.08
C VAL A 130 1.13 -8.85 -8.81
N VAL A 131 1.43 -9.46 -7.66
CA VAL A 131 0.85 -9.03 -6.37
C VAL A 131 1.22 -7.57 -6.06
N LYS A 132 2.48 -7.17 -6.29
CA LYS A 132 2.89 -5.77 -6.12
C LYS A 132 2.12 -4.83 -7.04
N LEU A 133 1.93 -5.21 -8.30
CA LEU A 133 1.15 -4.39 -9.25
C LEU A 133 -0.28 -4.18 -8.74
N LEU A 134 -0.92 -5.22 -8.24
CA LEU A 134 -2.26 -5.14 -7.65
C LEU A 134 -2.27 -4.22 -6.41
N VAL A 135 -1.30 -4.39 -5.49
CA VAL A 135 -1.19 -3.55 -4.28
C VAL A 135 -1.00 -2.08 -4.66
N TYR A 136 -0.13 -1.78 -5.63
CA TYR A 136 0.09 -0.41 -6.08
C TYR A 136 -1.14 0.16 -6.79
N GLY A 137 -1.85 -0.65 -7.59
CA GLY A 137 -3.10 -0.25 -8.24
C GLY A 137 -4.19 0.12 -7.23
N VAL A 138 -4.40 -0.73 -6.22
CA VAL A 138 -5.35 -0.46 -5.13
C VAL A 138 -4.93 0.78 -4.34
N ALA A 139 -3.65 0.90 -3.99
CA ALA A 139 -3.12 2.05 -3.26
C ALA A 139 -3.28 3.36 -4.04
N ALA A 140 -3.08 3.34 -5.36
CA ALA A 140 -3.28 4.50 -6.22
C ALA A 140 -4.74 4.97 -6.22
N ILE A 141 -5.72 4.04 -6.28
CA ILE A 141 -7.14 4.37 -6.23
C ILE A 141 -7.52 4.93 -4.86
N VAL A 142 -7.02 4.33 -3.77
CA VAL A 142 -7.26 4.84 -2.40
C VAL A 142 -6.61 6.22 -2.23
N MET A 143 -5.40 6.44 -2.76
CA MET A 143 -4.73 7.74 -2.75
C MET A 143 -5.56 8.80 -3.47
N LEU A 144 -6.05 8.48 -4.68
CA LEU A 144 -6.91 9.36 -5.46
C LEU A 144 -8.20 9.69 -4.70
N SER A 145 -8.79 8.70 -4.05
CA SER A 145 -9.97 8.85 -3.18
C SER A 145 -9.73 9.86 -2.07
N LEU A 146 -8.58 9.79 -1.37
CA LEU A 146 -8.21 10.72 -0.31
C LEU A 146 -8.00 12.15 -0.82
N ILE A 147 -7.41 12.30 -2.01
CA ILE A 147 -7.15 13.61 -2.63
C ILE A 147 -8.47 14.25 -3.08
N VAL A 148 -9.32 13.48 -3.77
CA VAL A 148 -10.61 13.96 -4.31
C VAL A 148 -11.67 14.11 -3.22
N GLY A 149 -11.48 13.47 -2.06
CA GLY A 149 -12.47 13.49 -0.96
C GLY A 149 -13.72 12.66 -1.26
N ARG A 150 -13.61 11.63 -2.09
CA ARG A 150 -14.69 10.69 -2.42
C ARG A 150 -14.39 9.30 -1.84
N SER A 151 -15.43 8.48 -1.64
CA SER A 151 -15.21 7.14 -1.11
C SER A 151 -14.43 6.26 -2.11
N PRO A 152 -13.47 5.43 -1.66
CA PRO A 152 -12.77 4.49 -2.54
C PRO A 152 -13.72 3.54 -3.27
N VAL A 153 -14.81 3.13 -2.61
CA VAL A 153 -15.84 2.24 -3.17
C VAL A 153 -16.47 2.84 -4.43
N LEU A 154 -16.76 4.16 -4.43
CA LEU A 154 -17.29 4.85 -5.59
C LEU A 154 -16.33 4.79 -6.78
N LEU A 155 -15.03 5.00 -6.54
CA LEU A 155 -14.01 4.94 -7.59
C LEU A 155 -13.85 3.52 -8.13
N PHE A 156 -13.82 2.51 -7.26
CA PHE A 156 -13.76 1.10 -7.67
C PHE A 156 -15.01 0.69 -8.48
N SER A 157 -16.20 1.10 -8.04
CA SER A 157 -17.45 0.80 -8.76
C SER A 157 -17.48 1.45 -10.14
N GLY A 158 -17.03 2.71 -10.25
CA GLY A 158 -16.93 3.41 -11.53
C GLY A 158 -15.96 2.73 -12.49
N LEU A 159 -14.76 2.35 -11.99
CA LEU A 159 -13.79 1.60 -12.80
C LEU A 159 -14.31 0.21 -13.19
N GLY A 160 -14.99 -0.48 -12.29
CA GLY A 160 -15.61 -1.78 -12.57
C GLY A 160 -16.67 -1.70 -13.64
N ALA A 161 -17.57 -0.71 -13.56
CA ALA A 161 -18.60 -0.48 -14.58
C ALA A 161 -17.97 -0.16 -15.95
N MET A 162 -16.97 0.72 -15.99
CA MET A 162 -16.25 1.04 -17.21
C MET A 162 -15.55 -0.18 -17.82
N THR A 163 -14.93 -1.00 -16.98
CA THR A 163 -14.29 -2.26 -17.42
C THR A 163 -15.29 -3.23 -17.99
N ALA A 164 -16.47 -3.37 -17.38
CA ALA A 164 -17.54 -4.23 -17.89
C ALA A 164 -18.04 -3.79 -19.27
N VAL A 165 -18.22 -2.48 -19.48
CA VAL A 165 -18.61 -1.92 -20.79
C VAL A 165 -17.51 -2.18 -21.83
N LEU A 166 -16.24 -1.92 -21.49
CA LEU A 166 -15.12 -2.20 -22.40
C LEU A 166 -15.03 -3.69 -22.74
N MET A 167 -15.22 -4.57 -21.75
CA MET A 167 -15.19 -6.01 -21.98
C MET A 167 -16.33 -6.45 -22.93
N LEU A 168 -17.52 -5.83 -22.79
CA LEU A 168 -18.65 -6.09 -23.70
C LEU A 168 -18.32 -5.68 -25.14
N ILE A 169 -17.70 -4.51 -25.32
CA ILE A 169 -17.33 -4.00 -26.66
C ILE A 169 -16.27 -4.91 -27.31
N PHE A 170 -15.27 -5.36 -26.53
CA PHE A 170 -14.17 -6.18 -27.07
C PHE A 170 -14.46 -7.68 -27.09
N LYS A 171 -15.58 -8.14 -26.54
CA LYS A 171 -15.92 -9.57 -26.42
C LYS A 171 -15.79 -10.31 -27.75
N ASP A 172 -16.43 -9.81 -28.82
CA ASP A 172 -16.43 -10.49 -30.08
C ASP A 172 -15.06 -10.46 -30.76
N ALA A 173 -14.32 -9.39 -30.63
CA ALA A 173 -12.94 -9.31 -31.11
C ALA A 173 -12.02 -10.33 -30.41
N ILE A 174 -12.15 -10.47 -29.09
CA ILE A 174 -11.37 -11.46 -28.31
C ILE A 174 -11.77 -12.89 -28.71
N LEU A 175 -13.06 -13.16 -28.83
CA LEU A 175 -13.53 -14.49 -29.26
C LEU A 175 -13.07 -14.82 -30.68
N GLY A 176 -13.15 -13.89 -31.62
CA GLY A 176 -12.65 -14.06 -32.98
C GLY A 176 -11.13 -14.31 -33.02
N PHE A 177 -10.35 -13.58 -32.22
CA PHE A 177 -8.91 -13.78 -32.11
C PHE A 177 -8.56 -15.17 -31.54
N VAL A 178 -9.22 -15.58 -30.46
CA VAL A 178 -9.01 -16.90 -29.84
C VAL A 178 -9.40 -18.02 -30.82
N ALA A 179 -10.55 -17.90 -31.50
CA ALA A 179 -10.98 -18.86 -32.50
C ALA A 179 -9.97 -18.96 -33.67
N GLY A 180 -9.45 -17.82 -34.16
CA GLY A 180 -8.41 -17.79 -35.17
C GLY A 180 -7.13 -18.54 -34.77
N ILE A 181 -6.67 -18.34 -33.53
CA ILE A 181 -5.51 -19.08 -32.98
C ILE A 181 -5.83 -20.57 -32.90
N GLN A 182 -6.99 -20.97 -32.40
CA GLN A 182 -7.37 -22.39 -32.27
C GLN A 182 -7.46 -23.08 -33.64
N LEU A 183 -8.08 -22.42 -34.64
CA LEU A 183 -8.13 -22.96 -36.01
C LEU A 183 -6.74 -23.14 -36.62
N SER A 184 -5.86 -22.16 -36.43
CA SER A 184 -4.48 -22.22 -36.91
C SER A 184 -3.67 -23.29 -36.19
N ALA A 185 -3.76 -23.37 -34.86
CA ALA A 185 -3.00 -24.33 -34.04
C ALA A 185 -3.42 -25.79 -34.31
N ASN A 186 -4.71 -26.00 -34.55
CA ASN A 186 -5.24 -27.35 -34.86
C ASN A 186 -5.18 -27.69 -36.36
N GLN A 187 -4.57 -26.84 -37.19
CA GLN A 187 -4.46 -27.02 -38.65
C GLN A 187 -5.83 -27.31 -39.32
N MET A 188 -6.92 -26.75 -38.75
CA MET A 188 -8.29 -26.96 -39.30
C MET A 188 -8.52 -26.22 -40.60
N VAL A 189 -7.69 -25.22 -40.89
CA VAL A 189 -7.72 -24.43 -42.13
C VAL A 189 -6.31 -24.25 -42.65
N ALA A 190 -5.98 -24.80 -43.83
CA ALA A 190 -4.70 -24.65 -44.48
C ALA A 190 -4.82 -23.80 -45.75
N ARG A 191 -3.68 -23.25 -46.23
CA ARG A 191 -3.68 -22.53 -47.51
C ARG A 191 -4.01 -23.53 -48.64
N GLY A 192 -5.15 -23.28 -49.27
CA GLY A 192 -5.64 -24.13 -50.39
C GLY A 192 -6.91 -24.92 -50.08
N ASP A 193 -7.41 -24.90 -48.85
CA ASP A 193 -8.74 -25.44 -48.52
C ASP A 193 -9.83 -24.53 -49.05
N TRP A 194 -10.66 -25.10 -49.92
CA TRP A 194 -11.85 -24.46 -50.49
C TRP A 194 -13.10 -25.10 -49.90
#